data_1629088c3aa4a55f3a53b94426f786a1
#
_entry.id   1629088c3aa4a55f3a53b94426f786a1
#
_cell.length_a   1.000
_cell.length_b   1.000
_cell.length_c   1.000
_cell.angle_alpha   90.00
_cell.angle_beta   90.00
_cell.angle_gamma   90.00
#
_symmetry.space_group_name_H-M   'P 1'
#
loop_
_entity.id
_entity.type
_entity.pdbx_description
1 polymer ?
#
loop_
_entity_poly.entity_id
_entity_poly.type
_entity_poly.pdbx_seq_one_letter_code
_entity_poly.pdbx_strand_id
1 'polypeptide(L)'
;MGEKQPSKWKEILLKILYWVGEILTVFIAGLSVLLALSVRWMFATWTNLSMDELVYHLTAPLDGTNTDMIWDYVRVCAVPTILVIFFLILILIAWRKKEKVHLFRGIINLVALVGIIVMLGYTWTELGVGDYLKDQNTESKFIEDEYVDPTDVEVVFPEQKRNLIYIFLESMETTYSDVDDGGAFDENVIPELTEIAQTNEDFSGADPKLNGGYSLAGTTWTMGAMFAQTSGLPLNISISANDMDTQDSFFPGVTTLGDILSDAGYTQTLLIGSEAQFGGRKLYFQEHGNYEMEDYSYAIENGLIPSDYKVWWGYEDQKLFEFAKEKLLQLSQGDEPFNLTMLTVDTHFEDGYVCEQCPTEYDTQYSNVMACSSRQVGEFLKWIQQQDFYENTTIVISGDHPTMDSDYCAEIDQEGNYDRRVFTAYINAAAYAQDQQERTYSTFYNFPTTLAALGVQIDGDRLGLGTNLFSGTKTLLEEFGNSKVNAELKKKSEFIEKLSAVDKTNDALLIREGKMNGADADIDMTHVAEGYIPVAVTNVSDSIVNNLQGLVLTVWTEDGQADVTWYELNPDEEGNYAGVIDLSRFNYKPGTYYVNVRAVEQSKREYDINCMEINVP
;
A
#
# COMPACT_ATOMS: atom_id res chain seq x y z
N MET A 1 -6.56 78.57 -10.02
CA MET A 1 -6.01 77.42 -9.29
C MET A 1 -5.66 76.35 -10.34
N GLY A 2 -4.37 76.20 -10.67
CA GLY A 2 -3.94 75.25 -11.72
C GLY A 2 -3.98 73.82 -11.21
N GLU A 3 -4.77 72.98 -11.83
CA GLU A 3 -4.70 71.52 -11.64
C GLU A 3 -3.31 71.05 -12.03
N LYS A 4 -2.55 70.56 -11.04
CA LYS A 4 -1.29 69.88 -11.27
C LYS A 4 -1.53 68.61 -12.11
N GLN A 5 -1.14 68.59 -13.38
CA GLN A 5 -1.11 67.34 -14.18
C GLN A 5 -0.40 66.22 -13.37
N PRO A 6 -0.99 65.05 -13.25
CA PRO A 6 -0.34 63.95 -12.56
C PRO A 6 0.98 63.57 -13.26
N SER A 7 2.03 63.33 -12.49
CA SER A 7 3.33 62.97 -13.04
C SER A 7 3.20 61.67 -13.89
N LYS A 8 3.89 61.57 -15.04
CA LYS A 8 3.87 60.40 -15.94
C LYS A 8 4.04 59.05 -15.17
N TRP A 9 4.79 59.08 -14.08
CA TRP A 9 4.97 57.94 -13.20
C TRP A 9 3.69 57.54 -12.49
N LYS A 10 2.85 58.46 -12.04
CA LYS A 10 1.56 58.16 -11.43
C LYS A 10 0.59 57.51 -12.42
N GLU A 11 0.58 57.95 -13.66
CA GLU A 11 -0.26 57.33 -14.71
C GLU A 11 0.20 55.91 -15.06
N ILE A 12 1.51 55.67 -15.13
CA ILE A 12 2.08 54.34 -15.37
C ILE A 12 1.74 53.42 -14.19
N LEU A 13 1.92 53.88 -12.95
CA LEU A 13 1.62 53.11 -11.75
C LEU A 13 0.12 52.72 -11.66
N LEU A 14 -0.78 53.68 -11.96
CA LEU A 14 -2.22 53.40 -11.99
C LEU A 14 -2.60 52.37 -13.06
N LYS A 15 -1.96 52.38 -14.23
CA LYS A 15 -2.15 51.38 -15.27
C LYS A 15 -1.66 50.00 -14.81
N ILE A 16 -0.48 49.93 -14.19
CA ILE A 16 0.06 48.69 -13.65
C ILE A 16 -0.89 48.12 -12.58
N LEU A 17 -1.31 48.92 -11.61
CA LEU A 17 -2.26 48.51 -10.55
C LEU A 17 -3.60 48.04 -11.14
N TYR A 18 -4.06 48.69 -12.22
CA TYR A 18 -5.28 48.26 -12.91
C TYR A 18 -5.14 46.83 -13.49
N TRP A 19 -4.05 46.59 -14.23
CA TRP A 19 -3.80 45.27 -14.83
C TRP A 19 -3.52 44.18 -13.79
N VAL A 20 -2.74 44.49 -12.77
CA VAL A 20 -2.54 43.56 -11.64
C VAL A 20 -3.85 43.19 -11.01
N GLY A 21 -4.73 44.16 -10.80
CA GLY A 21 -6.07 43.87 -10.23
C GLY A 21 -6.95 43.06 -11.19
N GLU A 22 -6.85 43.19 -12.52
CA GLU A 22 -7.59 42.31 -13.45
C GLU A 22 -7.06 40.88 -13.43
N ILE A 23 -5.74 40.71 -13.48
CA ILE A 23 -5.09 39.40 -13.39
C ILE A 23 -5.47 38.71 -12.09
N LEU A 24 -5.42 39.43 -10.98
CA LEU A 24 -5.80 38.89 -9.66
C LEU A 24 -7.28 38.47 -9.61
N THR A 25 -8.19 39.26 -10.21
CA THR A 25 -9.61 38.90 -10.29
C THR A 25 -9.82 37.61 -11.07
N VAL A 26 -9.16 37.47 -12.24
CA VAL A 26 -9.25 36.26 -13.05
C VAL A 26 -8.67 35.05 -12.32
N PHE A 27 -7.53 35.23 -11.64
CA PHE A 27 -6.88 34.18 -10.87
C PHE A 27 -7.74 33.69 -9.71
N ILE A 28 -8.27 34.61 -8.88
CA ILE A 28 -9.11 34.24 -7.72
C ILE A 28 -10.41 33.58 -8.18
N ALA A 29 -11.04 34.10 -9.24
CA ALA A 29 -12.25 33.50 -9.79
C ALA A 29 -11.99 32.11 -10.39
N GLY A 30 -10.91 31.96 -11.14
CA GLY A 30 -10.50 30.67 -11.69
C GLY A 30 -10.19 29.63 -10.59
N LEU A 31 -9.45 30.04 -9.56
CA LEU A 31 -9.15 29.20 -8.41
C LEU A 31 -10.42 28.77 -7.67
N SER A 32 -11.38 29.69 -7.47
CA SER A 32 -12.66 29.38 -6.82
C SER A 32 -13.46 28.34 -7.61
N VAL A 33 -13.53 28.48 -8.94
CA VAL A 33 -14.25 27.52 -9.80
C VAL A 33 -13.55 26.17 -9.81
N LEU A 34 -12.22 26.17 -9.99
CA LEU A 34 -11.44 24.93 -9.99
C LEU A 34 -11.60 24.17 -8.67
N LEU A 35 -11.47 24.88 -7.54
CA LEU A 35 -11.64 24.29 -6.21
C LEU A 35 -13.05 23.70 -6.04
N ALA A 36 -14.10 24.43 -6.44
CA ALA A 36 -15.47 23.96 -6.32
C ALA A 36 -15.73 22.69 -7.15
N LEU A 37 -15.21 22.66 -8.38
CA LEU A 37 -15.35 21.49 -9.25
C LEU A 37 -14.50 20.31 -8.77
N SER A 38 -13.26 20.58 -8.30
CA SER A 38 -12.39 19.53 -7.75
C SER A 38 -12.97 18.88 -6.49
N VAL A 39 -13.48 19.68 -5.56
CA VAL A 39 -14.12 19.17 -4.34
C VAL A 39 -15.37 18.36 -4.67
N ARG A 40 -16.21 18.86 -5.60
CA ARG A 40 -17.36 18.11 -6.07
C ARG A 40 -16.97 16.80 -6.73
N TRP A 41 -15.97 16.81 -7.61
CA TRP A 41 -15.48 15.61 -8.30
C TRP A 41 -14.93 14.61 -7.28
N MET A 42 -14.10 15.05 -6.36
CA MET A 42 -13.52 14.21 -5.31
C MET A 42 -14.59 13.45 -4.51
N PHE A 43 -15.58 14.16 -3.95
CA PHE A 43 -16.65 13.52 -3.17
C PHE A 43 -17.74 12.82 -4.01
N ALA A 44 -17.72 12.97 -5.33
CA ALA A 44 -18.56 12.17 -6.21
C ALA A 44 -17.87 10.87 -6.63
N THR A 45 -16.52 10.88 -6.66
CA THR A 45 -15.71 9.73 -7.07
C THR A 45 -15.44 8.79 -5.90
N TRP A 46 -15.15 9.30 -4.70
CA TRP A 46 -14.82 8.50 -3.52
C TRP A 46 -15.85 8.67 -2.40
N THR A 47 -16.47 7.56 -2.00
CA THR A 47 -17.30 7.51 -0.78
C THR A 47 -16.41 7.26 0.42
N ASN A 48 -16.74 7.91 1.53
CA ASN A 48 -16.05 7.69 2.82
C ASN A 48 -14.52 7.87 2.77
N LEU A 49 -14.03 8.71 1.82
CA LEU A 49 -12.62 9.04 1.73
C LEU A 49 -12.09 9.52 3.09
N SER A 50 -11.17 8.78 3.66
CA SER A 50 -10.53 9.15 4.92
C SER A 50 -9.36 10.10 4.72
N MET A 51 -9.02 10.88 5.77
CA MET A 51 -7.83 11.73 5.71
C MET A 51 -6.54 10.90 5.61
N ASP A 52 -6.48 9.74 6.26
CA ASP A 52 -5.32 8.85 6.21
C ASP A 52 -5.09 8.33 4.79
N GLU A 53 -6.15 7.91 4.12
CA GLU A 53 -6.12 7.48 2.72
C GLU A 53 -5.74 8.62 1.77
N LEU A 54 -6.34 9.81 1.94
CA LEU A 54 -5.99 10.98 1.13
C LEU A 54 -4.51 11.34 1.29
N VAL A 55 -4.01 11.33 2.52
CA VAL A 55 -2.59 11.61 2.82
C VAL A 55 -1.69 10.57 2.16
N TYR A 56 -2.05 9.29 2.27
CA TYR A 56 -1.31 8.22 1.62
C TYR A 56 -1.20 8.43 0.10
N HIS A 57 -2.34 8.63 -0.58
CA HIS A 57 -2.35 8.82 -2.04
C HIS A 57 -1.69 10.12 -2.53
N LEU A 58 -1.65 11.17 -1.72
CA LEU A 58 -0.92 12.41 -2.05
C LEU A 58 0.60 12.25 -2.01
N THR A 59 1.09 11.23 -1.33
CA THR A 59 2.51 11.01 -1.08
C THR A 59 3.03 9.72 -1.72
N ALA A 60 2.14 8.78 -2.10
CA ALA A 60 2.51 7.59 -2.86
C ALA A 60 2.90 7.94 -4.31
N PRO A 61 3.79 7.13 -4.96
CA PRO A 61 4.12 7.31 -6.37
C PRO A 61 2.88 7.29 -7.25
N LEU A 62 2.83 8.20 -8.22
CA LEU A 62 1.74 8.25 -9.21
C LEU A 62 1.96 7.30 -10.39
N ASP A 63 3.10 6.63 -10.44
CA ASP A 63 3.41 5.67 -11.49
C ASP A 63 2.42 4.50 -11.45
N GLY A 64 1.84 4.18 -12.60
CA GLY A 64 0.80 3.17 -12.71
C GLY A 64 -0.64 3.66 -12.46
N THR A 65 -0.85 4.96 -12.16
CA THR A 65 -2.20 5.52 -12.00
C THR A 65 -3.02 5.38 -13.28
N ASN A 66 -4.30 5.05 -13.15
CA ASN A 66 -5.22 4.98 -14.27
C ASN A 66 -5.36 6.35 -14.96
N THR A 67 -4.97 6.40 -16.25
CA THR A 67 -5.01 7.64 -17.04
C THR A 67 -6.44 8.13 -17.32
N ASP A 68 -7.44 7.26 -17.28
CA ASP A 68 -8.84 7.63 -17.54
C ASP A 68 -9.37 8.53 -16.42
N MET A 69 -9.03 8.24 -15.18
CA MET A 69 -9.36 9.08 -14.03
C MET A 69 -8.73 10.50 -14.15
N ILE A 70 -7.49 10.59 -14.66
CA ILE A 70 -6.85 11.88 -14.95
C ILE A 70 -7.62 12.63 -16.04
N TRP A 71 -8.02 11.95 -17.10
CA TRP A 71 -8.79 12.55 -18.19
C TRP A 71 -10.19 12.97 -17.76
N ASP A 72 -10.83 12.20 -16.86
CA ASP A 72 -12.11 12.59 -16.27
C ASP A 72 -11.98 13.87 -15.45
N TYR A 73 -10.99 13.95 -14.55
CA TYR A 73 -10.69 15.19 -13.83
C TYR A 73 -10.46 16.38 -14.77
N VAL A 74 -9.68 16.18 -15.83
CA VAL A 74 -9.42 17.24 -16.82
C VAL A 74 -10.73 17.70 -17.48
N ARG A 75 -11.58 16.75 -17.87
CA ARG A 75 -12.86 17.02 -18.57
C ARG A 75 -13.85 17.71 -17.65
N VAL A 76 -14.00 17.23 -16.41
CA VAL A 76 -15.03 17.70 -15.46
C VAL A 76 -14.57 18.96 -14.71
N CYS A 77 -13.28 19.11 -14.41
CA CYS A 77 -12.76 20.22 -13.59
C CYS A 77 -11.98 21.25 -14.40
N ALA A 78 -10.95 20.82 -15.16
CA ALA A 78 -10.04 21.76 -15.80
C ALA A 78 -10.67 22.48 -16.99
N VAL A 79 -11.32 21.74 -17.91
CA VAL A 79 -11.95 22.33 -19.12
C VAL A 79 -13.04 23.35 -18.77
N PRO A 80 -14.03 23.06 -17.89
CA PRO A 80 -15.01 24.06 -17.49
C PRO A 80 -14.38 25.29 -16.82
N THR A 81 -13.35 25.10 -15.99
CA THR A 81 -12.62 26.22 -15.38
C THR A 81 -11.97 27.12 -16.42
N ILE A 82 -11.30 26.54 -17.42
CA ILE A 82 -10.69 27.31 -18.52
C ILE A 82 -11.76 28.10 -19.29
N LEU A 83 -12.91 27.49 -19.56
CA LEU A 83 -14.03 28.17 -20.23
C LEU A 83 -14.55 29.36 -19.40
N VAL A 84 -14.74 29.19 -18.09
CA VAL A 84 -15.16 30.27 -17.20
C VAL A 84 -14.12 31.41 -17.20
N ILE A 85 -12.83 31.09 -17.09
CA ILE A 85 -11.74 32.07 -17.16
C ILE A 85 -11.79 32.82 -18.49
N PHE A 86 -11.93 32.11 -19.60
CA PHE A 86 -12.01 32.70 -20.93
C PHE A 86 -13.16 33.71 -21.06
N PHE A 87 -14.38 33.29 -20.66
CA PHE A 87 -15.55 34.18 -20.70
C PHE A 87 -15.41 35.36 -19.73
N LEU A 88 -14.85 35.15 -18.54
CA LEU A 88 -14.58 36.22 -17.60
C LEU A 88 -13.62 37.28 -18.18
N ILE A 89 -12.57 36.86 -18.84
CA ILE A 89 -11.62 37.74 -19.52
C ILE A 89 -12.36 38.59 -20.59
N LEU A 90 -13.20 37.95 -21.41
CA LEU A 90 -13.97 38.67 -22.44
C LEU A 90 -14.90 39.72 -21.81
N ILE A 91 -15.58 39.36 -20.71
CA ILE A 91 -16.47 40.28 -19.97
C ILE A 91 -15.66 41.47 -19.41
N LEU A 92 -14.52 41.20 -18.77
CA LEU A 92 -13.67 42.24 -18.19
C LEU A 92 -13.13 43.18 -19.29
N ILE A 93 -12.74 42.65 -20.44
CA ILE A 93 -12.34 43.46 -21.60
C ILE A 93 -13.51 44.33 -22.10
N ALA A 94 -14.71 43.78 -22.24
CA ALA A 94 -15.89 44.52 -22.68
C ALA A 94 -16.30 45.62 -21.67
N TRP A 95 -16.11 45.38 -20.38
CA TRP A 95 -16.50 46.29 -19.31
C TRP A 95 -15.41 47.30 -18.90
N ARG A 96 -14.17 47.15 -19.35
CA ARG A 96 -13.00 47.97 -18.94
C ARG A 96 -13.18 49.49 -19.02
N LYS A 97 -14.08 49.97 -19.91
CA LYS A 97 -14.39 51.36 -20.08
C LYS A 97 -15.63 51.85 -19.31
N LYS A 98 -16.28 50.95 -18.58
CA LYS A 98 -17.49 51.33 -17.80
C LYS A 98 -17.09 51.89 -16.44
N GLU A 99 -17.77 52.92 -15.98
CA GLU A 99 -17.52 53.58 -14.69
C GLU A 99 -17.58 52.63 -13.50
N LYS A 100 -18.42 51.57 -13.58
CA LYS A 100 -18.67 50.60 -12.51
C LYS A 100 -17.75 49.36 -12.60
N VAL A 101 -16.70 49.34 -13.42
CA VAL A 101 -15.82 48.19 -13.58
C VAL A 101 -15.16 47.75 -12.26
N HIS A 102 -14.75 48.71 -11.44
CA HIS A 102 -14.14 48.40 -10.14
C HIS A 102 -15.12 47.76 -9.18
N LEU A 103 -16.38 48.23 -9.16
CA LEU A 103 -17.45 47.62 -8.35
C LEU A 103 -17.74 46.19 -8.84
N PHE A 104 -17.83 45.98 -10.15
CA PHE A 104 -18.05 44.68 -10.75
C PHE A 104 -16.94 43.67 -10.39
N ARG A 105 -15.66 44.08 -10.50
CA ARG A 105 -14.51 43.28 -10.07
C ARG A 105 -14.55 42.99 -8.56
N GLY A 106 -14.89 43.98 -7.75
CA GLY A 106 -15.07 43.80 -6.30
C GLY A 106 -16.12 42.75 -5.95
N ILE A 107 -17.24 42.74 -6.69
CA ILE A 107 -18.29 41.71 -6.51
C ILE A 107 -17.77 40.34 -6.92
N ILE A 108 -17.11 40.21 -8.06
CA ILE A 108 -16.52 38.92 -8.53
C ILE A 108 -15.53 38.40 -7.48
N ASN A 109 -14.61 39.23 -7.02
CA ASN A 109 -13.63 38.83 -6.03
C ASN A 109 -14.30 38.42 -4.70
N LEU A 110 -15.33 39.16 -4.26
CA LEU A 110 -16.05 38.79 -3.05
C LEU A 110 -16.75 37.43 -3.20
N VAL A 111 -17.47 37.22 -4.31
CA VAL A 111 -18.17 35.95 -4.56
C VAL A 111 -17.16 34.80 -4.66
N ALA A 112 -16.05 35.00 -5.36
CA ALA A 112 -15.02 33.97 -5.50
C ALA A 112 -14.33 33.65 -4.16
N LEU A 113 -14.02 34.66 -3.33
CA LEU A 113 -13.45 34.44 -1.99
C LEU A 113 -14.45 33.72 -1.05
N VAL A 114 -15.72 34.13 -1.09
CA VAL A 114 -16.75 33.41 -0.34
C VAL A 114 -16.88 31.97 -0.83
N GLY A 115 -16.84 31.75 -2.15
CA GLY A 115 -16.84 30.39 -2.73
C GLY A 115 -15.68 29.55 -2.23
N ILE A 116 -14.46 30.08 -2.23
CA ILE A 116 -13.27 29.40 -1.70
C ILE A 116 -13.46 29.03 -0.23
N ILE A 117 -13.91 29.99 0.61
CA ILE A 117 -14.12 29.75 2.05
C ILE A 117 -15.18 28.67 2.28
N VAL A 118 -16.28 28.71 1.54
CA VAL A 118 -17.35 27.70 1.65
C VAL A 118 -16.84 26.33 1.25
N MET A 119 -16.11 26.22 0.13
CA MET A 119 -15.59 24.92 -0.33
C MET A 119 -14.52 24.38 0.61
N LEU A 120 -13.62 25.20 1.13
CA LEU A 120 -12.64 24.77 2.13
C LEU A 120 -13.33 24.33 3.44
N GLY A 121 -14.36 25.05 3.88
CA GLY A 121 -15.14 24.67 5.06
C GLY A 121 -15.91 23.37 4.86
N TYR A 122 -16.49 23.17 3.67
CA TYR A 122 -17.16 21.93 3.29
C TYR A 122 -16.18 20.76 3.29
N THR A 123 -15.04 20.89 2.58
CA THR A 123 -13.98 19.86 2.56
C THR A 123 -13.47 19.54 3.96
N TRP A 124 -13.28 20.57 4.80
CA TRP A 124 -12.86 20.39 6.19
C TRP A 124 -13.81 19.53 7.01
N THR A 125 -15.11 19.72 6.82
CA THR A 125 -16.13 18.96 7.56
C THR A 125 -16.33 17.56 7.00
N GLU A 126 -16.38 17.38 5.69
CA GLU A 126 -16.60 16.07 5.06
C GLU A 126 -15.42 15.12 5.26
N LEU A 127 -14.19 15.62 5.13
CA LEU A 127 -12.99 14.80 5.40
C LEU A 127 -12.70 14.61 6.90
N GLY A 128 -13.49 15.22 7.79
CA GLY A 128 -13.24 15.15 9.23
C GLY A 128 -11.87 15.69 9.65
N VAL A 129 -11.33 16.71 8.93
CA VAL A 129 -9.95 17.22 9.16
C VAL A 129 -9.73 17.61 10.62
N GLY A 130 -10.77 18.14 11.30
CA GLY A 130 -10.69 18.51 12.72
C GLY A 130 -10.46 17.31 13.63
N ASP A 131 -11.15 16.21 13.39
CA ASP A 131 -11.00 14.97 14.15
C ASP A 131 -9.66 14.30 13.80
N TYR A 132 -9.28 14.24 12.54
CA TYR A 132 -7.97 13.76 12.10
C TYR A 132 -6.82 14.51 12.79
N LEU A 133 -6.83 15.85 12.78
CA LEU A 133 -5.80 16.65 13.46
C LEU A 133 -5.79 16.43 14.98
N LYS A 134 -6.95 16.21 15.59
CA LYS A 134 -7.04 15.88 17.01
C LYS A 134 -6.44 14.50 17.27
N ASP A 135 -6.75 13.51 16.45
CA ASP A 135 -6.25 12.15 16.59
C ASP A 135 -4.74 12.10 16.35
N GLN A 136 -4.22 12.80 15.33
CA GLN A 136 -2.78 12.93 15.07
C GLN A 136 -2.02 13.72 16.18
N ASN A 137 -2.70 14.54 16.98
CA ASN A 137 -2.12 15.20 18.15
C ASN A 137 -2.38 14.45 19.46
N THR A 138 -3.07 13.31 19.39
CA THR A 138 -3.38 12.47 20.56
C THR A 138 -2.59 11.17 20.42
N GLU A 139 -1.58 11.01 21.26
CA GLU A 139 -0.78 9.79 21.28
C GLU A 139 -1.60 8.63 21.88
N SER A 140 -1.52 7.47 21.21
CA SER A 140 -2.05 6.19 21.71
C SER A 140 -0.93 5.17 21.79
N LYS A 141 -0.91 4.44 22.90
CA LYS A 141 -0.04 3.28 23.11
C LYS A 141 -0.74 1.96 22.77
N PHE A 142 -1.98 2.01 22.32
CA PHE A 142 -2.79 0.82 22.09
C PHE A 142 -2.09 -0.17 21.15
N ILE A 143 -1.51 0.33 20.05
CA ILE A 143 -0.79 -0.53 19.10
C ILE A 143 0.48 -1.10 19.78
N GLU A 144 1.27 -0.28 20.47
CA GLU A 144 2.47 -0.73 21.18
C GLU A 144 2.14 -1.77 22.28
N ASP A 145 1.06 -1.54 23.04
CA ASP A 145 0.64 -2.40 24.15
C ASP A 145 0.06 -3.73 23.68
N GLU A 146 -0.57 -3.78 22.49
CA GLU A 146 -1.25 -4.96 21.96
C GLU A 146 -0.50 -5.66 20.83
N TYR A 147 0.56 -5.08 20.31
CA TYR A 147 1.37 -5.67 19.26
C TYR A 147 2.18 -6.86 19.78
N VAL A 148 2.11 -7.96 19.06
CA VAL A 148 2.95 -9.13 19.29
C VAL A 148 3.96 -9.22 18.17
N ASP A 149 5.24 -8.97 18.49
CA ASP A 149 6.31 -9.01 17.50
C ASP A 149 6.51 -10.45 17.00
N PRO A 150 6.38 -10.72 15.71
CA PRO A 150 6.59 -12.07 15.18
C PRO A 150 7.99 -12.64 15.44
N THR A 151 8.99 -11.78 15.65
CA THR A 151 10.37 -12.21 15.95
C THR A 151 10.54 -12.71 17.39
N ASP A 152 9.64 -12.33 18.29
CA ASP A 152 9.64 -12.76 19.70
C ASP A 152 8.78 -14.01 19.93
N VAL A 153 8.09 -14.52 18.90
CA VAL A 153 7.17 -15.65 18.98
C VAL A 153 7.75 -16.90 18.32
N GLU A 154 7.64 -18.04 18.98
CA GLU A 154 8.02 -19.31 18.36
C GLU A 154 6.96 -19.69 17.30
N VAL A 155 7.41 -19.72 16.02
CA VAL A 155 6.61 -20.07 14.86
C VAL A 155 7.15 -21.37 14.27
N VAL A 156 6.40 -22.47 14.38
CA VAL A 156 6.85 -23.81 14.00
C VAL A 156 6.06 -24.35 12.83
N PHE A 157 6.75 -24.52 11.69
CA PHE A 157 6.17 -25.14 10.50
C PHE A 157 6.05 -26.65 10.64
N PRO A 158 5.03 -27.27 10.02
CA PRO A 158 4.96 -28.73 9.92
C PRO A 158 6.13 -29.27 9.07
N GLU A 159 6.51 -30.54 9.28
CA GLU A 159 7.55 -31.20 8.51
C GLU A 159 7.24 -31.16 7.00
N GLN A 160 6.00 -31.43 6.61
CA GLN A 160 5.52 -31.22 5.26
C GLN A 160 4.81 -29.87 5.17
N LYS A 161 5.47 -28.90 4.56
CA LYS A 161 4.90 -27.55 4.35
C LYS A 161 3.84 -27.60 3.26
N ARG A 162 2.78 -26.81 3.44
CA ARG A 162 1.69 -26.68 2.46
C ARG A 162 1.94 -25.48 1.57
N ASN A 163 1.52 -25.55 0.32
CA ASN A 163 1.47 -24.39 -0.56
C ASN A 163 0.39 -23.40 -0.12
N LEU A 164 0.58 -22.14 -0.44
CA LEU A 164 -0.37 -21.06 -0.25
C LEU A 164 -0.81 -20.47 -1.59
N ILE A 165 -2.11 -20.31 -1.77
CA ILE A 165 -2.69 -19.42 -2.77
C ILE A 165 -3.47 -18.36 -2.01
N TYR A 166 -3.05 -17.10 -2.09
CA TYR A 166 -3.70 -15.97 -1.42
C TYR A 166 -4.33 -15.06 -2.47
N ILE A 167 -5.66 -14.96 -2.48
CA ILE A 167 -6.43 -14.19 -3.47
C ILE A 167 -7.04 -12.98 -2.76
N PHE A 168 -6.50 -11.80 -3.04
CA PHE A 168 -7.15 -10.55 -2.71
C PHE A 168 -8.18 -10.22 -3.79
N LEU A 169 -9.43 -10.05 -3.38
CA LEU A 169 -10.51 -9.64 -4.25
C LEU A 169 -10.77 -8.14 -4.06
N GLU A 170 -10.52 -7.38 -5.10
CA GLU A 170 -10.75 -5.93 -5.10
C GLU A 170 -12.20 -5.61 -4.73
N SER A 171 -12.40 -4.76 -3.71
CA SER A 171 -13.70 -4.24 -3.27
C SER A 171 -14.76 -5.31 -2.94
N MET A 172 -14.36 -6.53 -2.56
CA MET A 172 -15.30 -7.65 -2.37
C MET A 172 -15.77 -7.75 -0.92
N GLU A 173 -17.09 -7.67 -0.75
CA GLU A 173 -17.75 -7.68 0.55
C GLU A 173 -18.80 -8.79 0.69
N THR A 174 -19.08 -9.16 1.94
CA THR A 174 -20.25 -9.99 2.27
C THR A 174 -21.57 -9.26 2.02
N THR A 175 -21.54 -7.93 1.97
CA THR A 175 -22.69 -7.03 1.72
C THR A 175 -23.49 -7.38 0.48
N TYR A 176 -22.82 -7.88 -0.57
CA TYR A 176 -23.43 -8.17 -1.88
C TYR A 176 -24.17 -9.51 -1.95
N SER A 177 -24.15 -10.30 -0.89
CA SER A 177 -25.05 -11.43 -0.71
C SER A 177 -26.43 -10.94 -0.29
N ASP A 178 -27.44 -11.81 -0.33
CA ASP A 178 -28.77 -11.45 0.14
C ASP A 178 -28.90 -11.50 1.69
N VAL A 179 -30.00 -10.95 2.19
CA VAL A 179 -30.27 -10.86 3.64
C VAL A 179 -30.40 -12.24 4.29
N ASP A 180 -30.87 -13.24 3.57
CA ASP A 180 -31.04 -14.60 4.10
C ASP A 180 -29.67 -15.27 4.31
N ASP A 181 -28.71 -15.00 3.44
CA ASP A 181 -27.33 -15.47 3.52
C ASP A 181 -26.41 -14.55 4.37
N GLY A 182 -26.91 -13.46 4.93
CA GLY A 182 -26.16 -12.57 5.84
C GLY A 182 -25.59 -11.32 5.18
N GLY A 183 -25.88 -11.09 3.91
CA GLY A 183 -25.61 -9.83 3.20
C GLY A 183 -26.67 -8.76 3.49
N ALA A 184 -26.72 -7.75 2.63
CA ALA A 184 -27.65 -6.63 2.77
C ALA A 184 -28.46 -6.34 1.48
N PHE A 185 -28.22 -7.08 0.40
CA PHE A 185 -28.91 -6.89 -0.87
C PHE A 185 -30.22 -7.69 -0.92
N ASP A 186 -31.16 -7.27 -1.78
CA ASP A 186 -32.42 -7.98 -2.01
C ASP A 186 -32.22 -9.31 -2.74
N GLU A 187 -31.14 -9.45 -3.51
CA GLU A 187 -30.73 -10.65 -4.24
C GLU A 187 -29.23 -10.88 -4.11
N ASN A 188 -28.84 -12.15 -4.09
CA ASN A 188 -27.43 -12.51 -3.97
C ASN A 188 -26.68 -12.25 -5.29
N VAL A 189 -25.79 -11.26 -5.28
CA VAL A 189 -24.96 -10.86 -6.43
C VAL A 189 -23.70 -11.71 -6.56
N ILE A 190 -23.27 -12.38 -5.48
CA ILE A 190 -22.03 -13.15 -5.39
C ILE A 190 -22.28 -14.63 -5.02
N PRO A 191 -23.15 -15.35 -5.76
CA PRO A 191 -23.62 -16.68 -5.32
C PRO A 191 -22.51 -17.72 -5.22
N GLU A 192 -21.48 -17.71 -6.08
CA GLU A 192 -20.37 -18.67 -6.01
C GLU A 192 -19.48 -18.40 -4.80
N LEU A 193 -19.20 -17.13 -4.47
CA LEU A 193 -18.46 -16.76 -3.28
C LEU A 193 -19.26 -17.10 -2.02
N THR A 194 -20.57 -16.87 -2.02
CA THR A 194 -21.47 -17.28 -0.93
C THR A 194 -21.38 -18.80 -0.69
N GLU A 195 -21.47 -19.62 -1.75
CA GLU A 195 -21.30 -21.08 -1.64
C GLU A 195 -19.91 -21.46 -1.11
N ILE A 196 -18.86 -20.77 -1.57
CA ILE A 196 -17.49 -21.01 -1.09
C ILE A 196 -17.38 -20.74 0.41
N ALA A 197 -17.87 -19.62 0.92
CA ALA A 197 -17.81 -19.30 2.34
C ALA A 197 -18.63 -20.28 3.18
N GLN A 198 -19.87 -20.59 2.77
CA GLN A 198 -20.76 -21.52 3.48
C GLN A 198 -20.26 -22.98 3.51
N THR A 199 -19.40 -23.37 2.57
CA THR A 199 -18.86 -24.74 2.48
C THR A 199 -17.43 -24.87 3.01
N ASN A 200 -16.80 -23.75 3.38
CA ASN A 200 -15.45 -23.69 3.92
C ASN A 200 -15.46 -22.84 5.21
N GLU A 201 -14.30 -22.41 5.70
CA GLU A 201 -14.21 -21.67 6.96
C GLU A 201 -14.23 -20.16 6.72
N ASP A 202 -15.25 -19.48 7.22
CA ASP A 202 -15.40 -18.01 7.24
C ASP A 202 -15.53 -17.45 8.66
N PHE A 203 -15.42 -18.34 9.66
CA PHE A 203 -15.55 -18.05 11.09
C PHE A 203 -16.93 -17.55 11.52
N SER A 204 -17.97 -17.94 10.78
CA SER A 204 -19.38 -17.76 11.17
C SER A 204 -19.81 -18.73 12.28
N GLY A 205 -19.01 -19.76 12.56
CA GLY A 205 -19.29 -20.78 13.55
C GLY A 205 -20.44 -21.68 13.12
N ALA A 206 -21.51 -21.74 13.92
CA ALA A 206 -22.70 -22.53 13.60
C ALA A 206 -23.79 -21.73 12.85
N ASP A 207 -23.59 -20.45 12.61
CA ASP A 207 -24.52 -19.61 11.84
C ASP A 207 -24.33 -19.91 10.34
N PRO A 208 -25.39 -20.19 9.57
CA PRO A 208 -25.28 -20.38 8.14
C PRO A 208 -25.05 -19.07 7.36
N LYS A 209 -25.15 -17.93 8.02
CA LYS A 209 -24.92 -16.60 7.41
C LYS A 209 -23.44 -16.33 7.25
N LEU A 210 -23.12 -15.61 6.19
CA LEU A 210 -21.75 -15.18 5.93
C LEU A 210 -21.17 -14.35 7.07
N ASN A 211 -19.91 -14.59 7.38
CA ASN A 211 -19.09 -13.73 8.20
C ASN A 211 -17.97 -13.12 7.38
N GLY A 212 -17.32 -12.07 7.91
CA GLY A 212 -16.23 -11.38 7.25
C GLY A 212 -15.47 -10.46 8.17
N GLY A 213 -14.33 -9.97 7.70
CA GLY A 213 -13.46 -9.09 8.46
C GLY A 213 -13.91 -7.63 8.41
N TYR A 214 -13.85 -6.93 9.54
CA TYR A 214 -14.04 -5.48 9.58
C TYR A 214 -12.82 -4.77 8.97
N SER A 215 -13.07 -3.83 8.06
CA SER A 215 -12.05 -2.90 7.58
C SER A 215 -11.97 -1.72 8.55
N LEU A 216 -10.84 -1.61 9.26
CA LEU A 216 -10.62 -0.58 10.27
C LEU A 216 -9.74 0.56 9.70
N ALA A 217 -9.48 1.59 10.51
CA ALA A 217 -8.59 2.68 10.13
C ALA A 217 -7.22 2.13 9.66
N GLY A 218 -6.74 2.64 8.54
CA GLY A 218 -5.50 2.18 7.90
C GLY A 218 -5.62 0.91 7.05
N THR A 219 -6.86 0.40 6.78
CA THR A 219 -7.09 -0.81 5.98
C THR A 219 -8.17 -0.63 4.91
N THR A 220 -8.60 0.61 4.63
CA THR A 220 -9.77 0.91 3.80
C THR A 220 -9.45 1.16 2.32
N TRP A 221 -8.23 0.89 1.89
CA TRP A 221 -7.76 0.94 0.51
C TRP A 221 -6.81 -0.23 0.22
N THR A 222 -6.61 -0.57 -1.04
CA THR A 222 -5.91 -1.79 -1.48
C THR A 222 -4.57 -2.01 -0.78
N MET A 223 -3.65 -1.03 -0.83
CA MET A 223 -2.34 -1.23 -0.20
C MET A 223 -2.43 -1.31 1.32
N GLY A 224 -3.29 -0.51 1.95
CA GLY A 224 -3.54 -0.59 3.40
C GLY A 224 -4.10 -1.95 3.81
N ALA A 225 -4.98 -2.51 3.00
CA ALA A 225 -5.57 -3.83 3.23
C ALA A 225 -4.55 -4.97 3.02
N MET A 226 -3.76 -4.94 1.93
CA MET A 226 -2.72 -5.94 1.68
C MET A 226 -1.66 -5.92 2.79
N PHE A 227 -1.23 -4.72 3.23
CA PHE A 227 -0.33 -4.55 4.35
C PHE A 227 -0.93 -5.13 5.65
N ALA A 228 -2.17 -4.78 5.97
CA ALA A 228 -2.84 -5.24 7.18
C ALA A 228 -2.99 -6.76 7.24
N GLN A 229 -3.39 -7.38 6.13
CA GLN A 229 -3.62 -8.82 6.05
C GLN A 229 -2.32 -9.64 6.02
N THR A 230 -1.18 -9.02 5.81
CA THR A 230 0.12 -9.69 5.75
C THR A 230 1.08 -9.30 6.87
N SER A 231 0.81 -8.21 7.61
CA SER A 231 1.64 -7.75 8.74
C SER A 231 0.88 -7.71 10.08
N GLY A 232 -0.46 -7.72 10.04
CA GLY A 232 -1.28 -7.54 11.23
C GLY A 232 -1.26 -6.11 11.79
N LEU A 233 -0.94 -5.09 10.97
CA LEU A 233 -0.84 -3.69 11.37
C LEU A 233 -1.63 -2.77 10.42
N PRO A 234 -2.16 -1.64 10.92
CA PRO A 234 -2.74 -0.63 10.04
C PRO A 234 -1.66 0.12 9.27
N LEU A 235 -1.91 0.44 8.01
CA LEU A 235 -1.07 1.36 7.25
C LEU A 235 -1.47 2.80 7.60
N ASN A 236 -1.04 3.25 8.78
CA ASN A 236 -1.29 4.60 9.28
C ASN A 236 0.06 5.31 9.42
N ILE A 237 0.33 6.25 8.51
CA ILE A 237 1.57 6.99 8.45
C ILE A 237 1.25 8.47 8.61
N SER A 238 1.96 9.18 9.49
CA SER A 238 1.80 10.63 9.62
C SER A 238 2.25 11.36 8.34
N ILE A 239 1.61 12.50 8.02
CA ILE A 239 1.96 13.33 6.85
C ILE A 239 3.47 13.67 6.85
N SER A 240 4.07 13.86 8.03
CA SER A 240 5.48 14.20 8.16
C SER A 240 6.45 13.02 7.96
N ALA A 241 5.96 11.79 8.01
CA ALA A 241 6.77 10.57 7.89
C ALA A 241 6.57 9.84 6.55
N ASN A 242 5.70 10.36 5.66
CA ASN A 242 5.36 9.69 4.43
C ASN A 242 6.16 10.23 3.24
N ASP A 243 7.36 9.71 3.06
CA ASP A 243 8.24 9.97 1.91
C ASP A 243 8.26 8.75 0.94
N MET A 244 7.11 8.12 0.73
CA MET A 244 6.97 6.83 0.01
C MET A 244 7.59 6.82 -1.40
N ASP A 245 7.56 7.95 -2.09
CA ASP A 245 8.14 8.13 -3.43
C ASP A 245 9.67 8.33 -3.40
N THR A 246 10.22 8.60 -2.23
CA THR A 246 11.66 8.80 -2.02
C THR A 246 12.29 7.75 -1.09
N GLN A 247 11.49 6.80 -0.61
CA GLN A 247 11.97 5.76 0.30
C GLN A 247 12.54 4.57 -0.46
N ASP A 248 13.73 4.15 -0.04
CA ASP A 248 14.33 2.90 -0.50
C ASP A 248 13.74 1.65 0.19
N SER A 249 12.78 1.85 1.11
CA SER A 249 12.26 0.81 2.00
C SER A 249 10.83 1.09 2.45
N PHE A 250 10.04 0.04 2.64
CA PHE A 250 8.64 0.10 3.06
C PHE A 250 8.44 -0.60 4.42
N PHE A 251 8.27 0.16 5.51
CA PHE A 251 8.07 -0.37 6.86
C PHE A 251 9.15 -1.36 7.31
N PRO A 252 10.40 -0.95 7.31
CA PRO A 252 11.56 -1.80 7.58
C PRO A 252 11.56 -2.54 8.92
N GLY A 253 10.89 -2.01 9.91
CA GLY A 253 10.82 -2.61 11.24
C GLY A 253 9.74 -3.69 11.41
N VAL A 254 9.03 -4.08 10.33
CA VAL A 254 7.90 -5.03 10.41
C VAL A 254 8.32 -6.39 9.85
N THR A 255 7.96 -7.46 10.55
CA THR A 255 8.03 -8.83 10.02
C THR A 255 6.67 -9.24 9.51
N THR A 256 6.61 -9.69 8.27
CA THR A 256 5.37 -9.99 7.55
C THR A 256 5.18 -11.48 7.30
N LEU A 257 3.99 -11.84 6.79
CA LEU A 257 3.73 -13.18 6.26
C LEU A 257 4.77 -13.58 5.19
N GLY A 258 5.10 -12.64 4.30
CA GLY A 258 6.09 -12.87 3.25
C GLY A 258 7.48 -13.20 3.80
N ASP A 259 7.94 -12.47 4.84
CA ASP A 259 9.22 -12.72 5.50
C ASP A 259 9.25 -14.12 6.13
N ILE A 260 8.22 -14.46 6.90
CA ILE A 260 8.10 -15.78 7.57
C ILE A 260 8.08 -16.92 6.55
N LEU A 261 7.36 -16.77 5.43
CA LEU A 261 7.31 -17.77 4.37
C LEU A 261 8.66 -17.87 3.62
N SER A 262 9.32 -16.73 3.38
CA SER A 262 10.67 -16.71 2.77
C SER A 262 11.68 -17.44 3.63
N ASP A 263 11.70 -17.18 4.93
CA ASP A 263 12.58 -17.85 5.89
C ASP A 263 12.28 -19.35 5.99
N ALA A 264 11.03 -19.72 5.75
CA ALA A 264 10.63 -21.12 5.66
C ALA A 264 10.95 -21.78 4.30
N GLY A 265 11.55 -21.06 3.33
CA GLY A 265 11.97 -21.58 2.04
C GLY A 265 10.85 -21.65 1.00
N TYR A 266 9.85 -20.78 1.07
CA TYR A 266 8.82 -20.68 0.03
C TYR A 266 9.30 -19.89 -1.18
N THR A 267 8.97 -20.37 -2.37
CA THR A 267 9.02 -19.54 -3.59
C THR A 267 7.77 -18.67 -3.62
N GLN A 268 7.92 -17.34 -3.73
CA GLN A 268 6.82 -16.40 -3.63
C GLN A 268 6.63 -15.59 -4.91
N THR A 269 5.40 -15.46 -5.37
CA THR A 269 5.04 -14.66 -6.56
C THR A 269 3.86 -13.76 -6.23
N LEU A 270 3.96 -12.48 -6.62
CA LEU A 270 2.82 -11.56 -6.67
C LEU A 270 2.36 -11.44 -8.12
N LEU A 271 1.13 -11.84 -8.40
CA LEU A 271 0.51 -11.78 -9.72
C LEU A 271 -0.65 -10.78 -9.70
N ILE A 272 -0.54 -9.71 -10.47
CA ILE A 272 -1.54 -8.64 -10.54
C ILE A 272 -1.72 -8.11 -11.97
N GLY A 273 -2.94 -7.75 -12.34
CA GLY A 273 -3.25 -7.20 -13.69
C GLY A 273 -2.82 -5.74 -13.88
N SER A 274 -2.46 -5.03 -12.82
CA SER A 274 -2.03 -3.61 -12.83
C SER A 274 -0.53 -3.47 -12.61
N GLU A 275 -0.02 -2.22 -12.66
CA GLU A 275 1.38 -1.93 -12.32
C GLU A 275 1.63 -2.12 -10.82
N ALA A 276 2.60 -2.96 -10.46
CA ALA A 276 2.97 -3.19 -9.06
C ALA A 276 3.59 -1.96 -8.38
N GLN A 277 4.17 -1.04 -9.17
CA GLN A 277 4.75 0.20 -8.65
C GLN A 277 3.70 1.08 -7.95
N PHE A 278 2.45 1.06 -8.43
CA PHE A 278 1.38 1.87 -7.85
C PHE A 278 1.12 1.52 -6.38
N GLY A 279 1.05 2.56 -5.53
CA GLY A 279 0.80 2.42 -4.09
C GLY A 279 1.92 1.74 -3.31
N GLY A 280 3.14 1.59 -3.87
CA GLY A 280 4.27 1.00 -3.18
C GLY A 280 4.24 -0.54 -3.08
N ARG A 281 3.29 -1.23 -3.74
CA ARG A 281 3.16 -2.69 -3.68
C ARG A 281 4.44 -3.42 -4.07
N LYS A 282 5.10 -2.98 -5.17
CA LYS A 282 6.35 -3.56 -5.62
C LYS A 282 7.43 -3.51 -4.55
N LEU A 283 7.63 -2.32 -3.96
CA LEU A 283 8.62 -2.13 -2.91
C LEU A 283 8.33 -3.03 -1.70
N TYR A 284 7.08 -3.03 -1.23
CA TYR A 284 6.66 -3.82 -0.08
C TYR A 284 6.89 -5.32 -0.28
N PHE A 285 6.37 -5.91 -1.35
CA PHE A 285 6.44 -7.36 -1.56
C PHE A 285 7.85 -7.83 -1.97
N GLN A 286 8.65 -6.97 -2.60
CA GLN A 286 10.05 -7.31 -2.87
C GLN A 286 10.88 -7.27 -1.59
N GLU A 287 10.65 -6.28 -0.74
CA GLU A 287 11.36 -6.15 0.53
C GLU A 287 10.93 -7.21 1.54
N HIS A 288 9.63 -7.42 1.69
CA HIS A 288 9.04 -8.34 2.64
C HIS A 288 8.69 -9.69 2.00
N GLY A 289 9.69 -10.54 1.83
CA GLY A 289 9.51 -11.91 1.37
C GLY A 289 10.04 -12.19 -0.04
N ASN A 290 10.70 -11.23 -0.70
CA ASN A 290 11.38 -11.39 -1.98
C ASN A 290 10.47 -12.00 -3.07
N TYR A 291 9.25 -11.46 -3.21
CA TYR A 291 8.32 -11.94 -4.22
C TYR A 291 8.80 -11.66 -5.65
N GLU A 292 8.65 -12.65 -6.53
CA GLU A 292 8.69 -12.42 -7.97
C GLU A 292 7.47 -11.58 -8.38
N MET A 293 7.71 -10.50 -9.16
CA MET A 293 6.65 -9.61 -9.62
C MET A 293 6.16 -10.00 -11.00
N GLU A 294 4.92 -10.48 -11.12
CA GLU A 294 4.25 -10.74 -12.38
C GLU A 294 3.08 -9.75 -12.55
N ASP A 295 3.42 -8.51 -12.89
CA ASP A 295 2.51 -7.40 -13.06
C ASP A 295 2.22 -7.10 -14.55
N TYR A 296 1.54 -5.99 -14.82
CA TYR A 296 1.22 -5.55 -16.17
C TYR A 296 2.49 -5.35 -17.04
N SER A 297 3.51 -4.71 -16.51
CA SER A 297 4.78 -4.54 -17.21
C SER A 297 5.47 -5.87 -17.50
N TYR A 298 5.48 -6.79 -16.55
CA TYR A 298 6.00 -8.15 -16.74
C TYR A 298 5.26 -8.88 -17.87
N ALA A 299 3.94 -8.77 -17.93
CA ALA A 299 3.13 -9.43 -18.97
C ALA A 299 3.47 -8.91 -20.38
N ILE A 300 3.75 -7.63 -20.53
CA ILE A 300 4.21 -7.02 -21.80
C ILE A 300 5.63 -7.51 -22.13
N GLU A 301 6.56 -7.42 -21.20
CA GLU A 301 7.98 -7.75 -21.39
C GLU A 301 8.18 -9.21 -21.77
N ASN A 302 7.35 -10.11 -21.23
CA ASN A 302 7.39 -11.55 -21.51
C ASN A 302 6.47 -11.96 -22.68
N GLY A 303 5.79 -11.01 -23.33
CA GLY A 303 4.95 -11.25 -24.50
C GLY A 303 3.67 -12.03 -24.20
N LEU A 304 3.20 -12.03 -22.95
CA LEU A 304 1.92 -12.62 -22.54
C LEU A 304 0.74 -11.82 -23.08
N ILE A 305 0.93 -10.51 -23.22
CA ILE A 305 0.00 -9.59 -23.86
C ILE A 305 0.73 -8.71 -24.88
N PRO A 306 0.05 -8.18 -25.91
CA PRO A 306 0.61 -7.20 -26.83
C PRO A 306 1.09 -5.93 -26.12
N SER A 307 2.13 -5.27 -26.62
CA SER A 307 2.71 -4.06 -26.02
C SER A 307 1.76 -2.86 -25.98
N ASP A 308 0.72 -2.87 -26.78
CA ASP A 308 -0.34 -1.85 -26.83
C ASP A 308 -1.64 -2.31 -26.18
N TYR A 309 -1.65 -3.49 -25.55
CA TYR A 309 -2.81 -4.00 -24.83
C TYR A 309 -2.92 -3.31 -23.49
N LYS A 310 -3.97 -2.55 -23.30
CA LYS A 310 -4.32 -1.97 -22.00
C LYS A 310 -5.82 -1.84 -21.91
N VAL A 311 -6.40 -2.43 -20.89
CA VAL A 311 -7.78 -2.25 -20.48
C VAL A 311 -7.80 -1.90 -19.01
N TRP A 312 -8.67 -0.97 -18.60
CA TRP A 312 -8.82 -0.56 -17.22
C TRP A 312 -7.47 -0.16 -16.56
N TRP A 313 -7.05 -0.86 -15.52
CA TRP A 313 -5.79 -0.62 -14.82
C TRP A 313 -4.58 -1.32 -15.45
N GLY A 314 -4.77 -2.19 -16.44
CA GLY A 314 -3.71 -2.94 -17.10
C GLY A 314 -4.26 -4.06 -17.97
N TYR A 315 -4.47 -5.27 -17.43
CA TYR A 315 -5.23 -6.35 -18.05
C TYR A 315 -6.30 -6.87 -17.07
N GLU A 316 -7.40 -7.38 -17.63
CA GLU A 316 -8.59 -7.83 -16.93
C GLU A 316 -8.39 -9.15 -16.15
N ASP A 317 -9.29 -9.42 -15.18
CA ASP A 317 -9.23 -10.59 -14.30
C ASP A 317 -9.34 -11.92 -15.06
N GLN A 318 -9.99 -11.95 -16.21
CA GLN A 318 -10.01 -13.15 -17.07
C GLN A 318 -8.58 -13.59 -17.42
N LYS A 319 -7.70 -12.66 -17.82
CA LYS A 319 -6.31 -12.96 -18.11
C LYS A 319 -5.52 -13.25 -16.85
N LEU A 320 -5.81 -12.54 -15.75
CA LEU A 320 -5.20 -12.79 -14.45
C LEU A 320 -5.37 -14.27 -14.06
N PHE A 321 -6.58 -14.81 -14.14
CA PHE A 321 -6.83 -16.21 -13.82
C PHE A 321 -6.22 -17.19 -14.83
N GLU A 322 -6.11 -16.82 -16.12
CA GLU A 322 -5.38 -17.63 -17.12
C GLU A 322 -3.89 -17.72 -16.77
N PHE A 323 -3.24 -16.60 -16.49
CA PHE A 323 -1.83 -16.55 -16.10
C PHE A 323 -1.58 -17.23 -14.75
N ALA A 324 -2.51 -17.08 -13.80
CA ALA A 324 -2.45 -17.78 -12.53
C ALA A 324 -2.44 -19.30 -12.69
N LYS A 325 -3.25 -19.85 -13.59
CA LYS A 325 -3.25 -21.29 -13.88
C LYS A 325 -1.90 -21.76 -14.45
N GLU A 326 -1.32 -20.99 -15.37
CA GLU A 326 -0.02 -21.30 -15.96
C GLU A 326 1.09 -21.22 -14.90
N LYS A 327 1.09 -20.17 -14.06
CA LYS A 327 2.06 -19.99 -12.97
C LYS A 327 1.96 -21.10 -11.93
N LEU A 328 0.76 -21.49 -11.51
CA LEU A 328 0.55 -22.60 -10.56
C LEU A 328 1.05 -23.94 -11.11
N LEU A 329 0.84 -24.22 -12.40
CA LEU A 329 1.41 -25.42 -13.03
C LEU A 329 2.93 -25.36 -13.07
N GLN A 330 3.52 -24.19 -13.24
CA GLN A 330 4.97 -24.02 -13.19
C GLN A 330 5.51 -24.23 -11.77
N LEU A 331 4.93 -23.55 -10.78
CA LEU A 331 5.33 -23.62 -9.37
C LEU A 331 5.20 -25.04 -8.81
N SER A 332 4.15 -25.77 -9.21
CA SER A 332 3.90 -27.14 -8.75
C SER A 332 4.89 -28.18 -9.30
N GLN A 333 5.75 -27.82 -10.25
CA GLN A 333 6.83 -28.69 -10.75
C GLN A 333 8.11 -28.59 -9.91
N GLY A 334 8.21 -27.58 -9.04
CA GLY A 334 9.31 -27.43 -8.08
C GLY A 334 9.18 -28.36 -6.88
N ASP A 335 10.29 -28.55 -6.18
CA ASP A 335 10.34 -29.32 -4.93
C ASP A 335 10.02 -28.47 -3.70
N GLU A 336 10.07 -27.15 -3.81
CA GLU A 336 9.87 -26.17 -2.74
C GLU A 336 8.38 -25.82 -2.58
N PRO A 337 7.89 -25.53 -1.36
CA PRO A 337 6.56 -25.00 -1.20
C PRO A 337 6.45 -23.61 -1.85
N PHE A 338 5.30 -23.31 -2.41
CA PHE A 338 5.08 -22.02 -3.07
C PHE A 338 3.99 -21.18 -2.39
N ASN A 339 4.09 -19.88 -2.58
CA ASN A 339 3.06 -18.88 -2.28
C ASN A 339 2.75 -18.09 -3.55
N LEU A 340 1.55 -18.23 -4.09
CA LEU A 340 1.01 -17.35 -5.13
C LEU A 340 0.03 -16.38 -4.49
N THR A 341 0.41 -15.11 -4.39
CA THR A 341 -0.44 -14.01 -3.98
C THR A 341 -0.99 -13.30 -5.20
N MET A 342 -2.30 -13.09 -5.26
CA MET A 342 -3.00 -12.48 -6.40
C MET A 342 -3.87 -11.32 -5.93
N LEU A 343 -4.05 -10.33 -6.81
CA LEU A 343 -5.01 -9.24 -6.62
C LEU A 343 -5.84 -9.08 -7.90
N THR A 344 -7.17 -9.18 -7.79
CA THR A 344 -8.11 -8.87 -8.87
C THR A 344 -8.27 -7.37 -9.05
N VAL A 345 -8.82 -6.93 -10.18
CA VAL A 345 -8.93 -5.50 -10.49
C VAL A 345 -10.25 -5.11 -11.16
N ASP A 346 -10.97 -6.04 -11.78
CA ASP A 346 -12.19 -5.71 -12.57
C ASP A 346 -13.28 -5.08 -11.72
N THR A 347 -13.32 -5.39 -10.43
CA THR A 347 -14.27 -4.86 -9.44
C THR A 347 -13.87 -3.51 -8.82
N HIS A 348 -12.81 -2.87 -9.32
CA HIS A 348 -12.43 -1.53 -8.85
C HIS A 348 -13.50 -0.48 -9.24
N PHE A 349 -13.80 0.45 -8.35
CA PHE A 349 -14.75 1.55 -8.59
C PHE A 349 -14.23 2.54 -9.67
N GLU A 350 -15.07 3.30 -10.38
CA GLU A 350 -16.54 3.27 -10.33
C GLU A 350 -17.09 2.21 -11.29
N ASP A 351 -18.16 1.53 -10.91
CA ASP A 351 -18.91 0.55 -11.74
C ASP A 351 -18.11 -0.67 -12.25
N GLY A 352 -16.81 -0.78 -11.99
CA GLY A 352 -15.95 -1.85 -12.44
C GLY A 352 -15.76 -1.96 -13.97
N TYR A 353 -14.96 -2.94 -14.39
CA TYR A 353 -14.70 -3.24 -15.80
C TYR A 353 -15.55 -4.40 -16.29
N VAL A 354 -16.31 -4.18 -17.36
CA VAL A 354 -17.13 -5.21 -18.01
C VAL A 354 -16.29 -5.99 -19.01
N CYS A 355 -15.82 -7.17 -18.64
CA CYS A 355 -15.14 -8.08 -19.54
C CYS A 355 -16.13 -8.87 -20.42
N GLU A 356 -15.62 -9.66 -21.39
CA GLU A 356 -16.46 -10.45 -22.29
C GLU A 356 -17.31 -11.53 -21.58
N GLN A 357 -16.93 -11.92 -20.37
CA GLN A 357 -17.61 -12.95 -19.58
C GLN A 357 -18.68 -12.39 -18.63
N CYS A 358 -18.74 -11.06 -18.45
CA CYS A 358 -19.69 -10.48 -17.51
C CYS A 358 -21.14 -10.78 -17.92
N PRO A 359 -22.00 -11.20 -16.95
CA PRO A 359 -23.43 -11.36 -17.21
C PRO A 359 -24.11 -10.01 -17.43
N THR A 360 -25.38 -10.05 -17.83
CA THR A 360 -26.28 -8.88 -17.90
C THR A 360 -27.60 -9.20 -17.18
N GLU A 361 -27.44 -9.80 -15.99
CA GLU A 361 -28.56 -10.35 -15.22
C GLU A 361 -29.08 -9.36 -14.19
N TYR A 362 -28.20 -8.45 -13.73
CA TYR A 362 -28.52 -7.44 -12.73
C TYR A 362 -28.74 -6.06 -13.36
N ASP A 363 -29.52 -5.22 -12.67
CA ASP A 363 -29.91 -3.90 -13.18
C ASP A 363 -28.73 -2.91 -13.26
N THR A 364 -27.70 -3.06 -12.41
CA THR A 364 -26.52 -2.19 -12.41
C THR A 364 -25.32 -2.85 -13.08
N GLN A 365 -24.44 -2.05 -13.68
CA GLN A 365 -23.18 -2.53 -14.24
C GLN A 365 -22.33 -3.18 -13.16
N TYR A 366 -22.22 -2.52 -12.00
CA TYR A 366 -21.33 -2.97 -10.94
C TYR A 366 -21.76 -4.33 -10.37
N SER A 367 -23.07 -4.57 -10.19
CA SER A 367 -23.58 -5.91 -9.83
C SER A 367 -23.20 -6.98 -10.85
N ASN A 368 -23.28 -6.67 -12.15
CA ASN A 368 -22.86 -7.62 -13.18
C ASN A 368 -21.35 -7.90 -13.15
N VAL A 369 -20.53 -6.93 -12.80
CA VAL A 369 -19.07 -7.10 -12.63
C VAL A 369 -18.76 -7.90 -11.37
N MET A 370 -19.42 -7.62 -10.24
CA MET A 370 -19.29 -8.40 -9.01
C MET A 370 -19.68 -9.87 -9.21
N ALA A 371 -20.78 -10.11 -9.90
CA ALA A 371 -21.22 -11.48 -10.26
C ALA A 371 -20.22 -12.17 -11.20
N CYS A 372 -19.62 -11.41 -12.13
CA CYS A 372 -18.56 -11.92 -12.99
C CYS A 372 -17.34 -12.37 -12.19
N SER A 373 -16.89 -11.55 -11.24
CA SER A 373 -15.79 -11.86 -10.36
C SER A 373 -16.09 -13.11 -9.52
N SER A 374 -17.27 -13.17 -8.88
CA SER A 374 -17.72 -14.33 -8.10
C SER A 374 -17.63 -15.63 -8.91
N ARG A 375 -18.16 -15.62 -10.14
CA ARG A 375 -18.12 -16.78 -11.03
C ARG A 375 -16.70 -17.17 -11.43
N GLN A 376 -15.86 -16.20 -11.82
CA GLN A 376 -14.47 -16.46 -12.22
C GLN A 376 -13.67 -17.08 -11.07
N VAL A 377 -13.85 -16.59 -9.84
CA VAL A 377 -13.23 -17.16 -8.64
C VAL A 377 -13.73 -18.59 -8.40
N GLY A 378 -15.03 -18.82 -8.51
CA GLY A 378 -15.63 -20.16 -8.38
C GLY A 378 -15.10 -21.16 -9.43
N GLU A 379 -14.94 -20.72 -10.68
CA GLU A 379 -14.35 -21.53 -11.76
C GLU A 379 -12.87 -21.79 -11.53
N PHE A 380 -12.12 -20.80 -11.05
CA PHE A 380 -10.70 -20.94 -10.73
C PHE A 380 -10.50 -21.93 -9.59
N LEU A 381 -11.29 -21.83 -8.51
CA LEU A 381 -11.26 -22.78 -7.40
C LEU A 381 -11.57 -24.20 -7.85
N LYS A 382 -12.62 -24.40 -8.68
CA LYS A 382 -12.95 -25.72 -9.25
C LYS A 382 -11.81 -26.28 -10.10
N TRP A 383 -11.07 -25.43 -10.82
CA TRP A 383 -9.92 -25.86 -11.59
C TRP A 383 -8.76 -26.25 -10.66
N ILE A 384 -8.45 -25.47 -9.61
CA ILE A 384 -7.41 -25.81 -8.61
C ILE A 384 -7.70 -27.15 -7.96
N GLN A 385 -8.96 -27.40 -7.59
CA GLN A 385 -9.40 -28.65 -6.93
C GLN A 385 -9.19 -29.91 -7.79
N GLN A 386 -8.96 -29.77 -9.09
CA GLN A 386 -8.66 -30.86 -10.01
C GLN A 386 -7.16 -31.11 -10.21
N GLN A 387 -6.29 -30.29 -9.60
CA GLN A 387 -4.85 -30.39 -9.74
C GLN A 387 -4.24 -31.29 -8.66
N ASP A 388 -3.17 -31.99 -8.99
CA ASP A 388 -2.47 -32.90 -8.08
C ASP A 388 -1.90 -32.15 -6.84
N PHE A 389 -1.56 -30.86 -6.97
CA PHE A 389 -1.02 -30.06 -5.88
C PHE A 389 -2.10 -29.63 -4.85
N TYR A 390 -3.40 -29.74 -5.17
CA TYR A 390 -4.48 -29.26 -4.32
C TYR A 390 -4.48 -29.87 -2.92
N GLU A 391 -4.21 -31.18 -2.80
CA GLU A 391 -4.22 -31.85 -1.50
C GLU A 391 -3.26 -31.21 -0.49
N ASN A 392 -2.14 -30.67 -0.96
CA ASN A 392 -1.13 -29.97 -0.15
C ASN A 392 -1.16 -28.45 -0.31
N THR A 393 -2.31 -27.87 -0.64
CA THR A 393 -2.45 -26.43 -0.86
C THR A 393 -3.56 -25.87 0.01
N THR A 394 -3.27 -24.78 0.72
CA THR A 394 -4.25 -23.96 1.41
C THR A 394 -4.57 -22.75 0.55
N ILE A 395 -5.86 -22.42 0.44
CA ILE A 395 -6.31 -21.24 -0.33
C ILE A 395 -6.98 -20.28 0.63
N VAL A 396 -6.56 -19.02 0.58
CA VAL A 396 -7.18 -17.91 1.31
C VAL A 396 -7.78 -16.97 0.27
N ILE A 397 -9.06 -16.69 0.40
CA ILE A 397 -9.76 -15.70 -0.42
C ILE A 397 -10.25 -14.61 0.53
N SER A 398 -9.84 -13.38 0.30
CA SER A 398 -10.25 -12.26 1.13
C SER A 398 -10.51 -11.02 0.27
N GLY A 399 -11.61 -10.34 0.52
CA GLY A 399 -11.76 -8.97 0.03
C GLY A 399 -10.63 -8.10 0.59
N ASP A 400 -10.20 -7.12 -0.16
CA ASP A 400 -9.21 -6.18 0.34
C ASP A 400 -9.88 -5.11 1.24
N HIS A 401 -10.83 -4.36 0.73
CA HIS A 401 -11.59 -3.35 1.47
C HIS A 401 -13.02 -3.21 0.94
N PRO A 402 -13.92 -2.54 1.66
CA PRO A 402 -15.24 -2.19 1.15
C PRO A 402 -15.15 -1.26 -0.07
N THR A 403 -16.09 -1.44 -1.03
CA THR A 403 -16.09 -0.57 -2.21
C THR A 403 -16.15 0.91 -1.84
N MET A 404 -15.40 1.71 -2.59
CA MET A 404 -15.41 3.17 -2.51
C MET A 404 -16.43 3.80 -3.47
N ASP A 405 -17.18 2.97 -4.20
CA ASP A 405 -18.23 3.44 -5.10
C ASP A 405 -19.31 4.19 -4.31
N SER A 406 -19.62 5.41 -4.74
CA SER A 406 -20.41 6.37 -3.94
C SER A 406 -21.89 6.07 -3.89
N ASP A 407 -22.41 5.27 -4.78
CA ASP A 407 -23.83 5.02 -4.91
C ASP A 407 -24.23 3.55 -4.73
N TYR A 408 -23.32 2.60 -4.96
CA TYR A 408 -23.60 1.17 -4.92
C TYR A 408 -24.13 0.64 -3.58
N CYS A 409 -23.55 1.12 -2.47
CA CYS A 409 -24.00 0.79 -1.11
C CYS A 409 -24.66 1.97 -0.38
N ALA A 410 -25.02 3.05 -1.09
CA ALA A 410 -25.50 4.30 -0.47
C ALA A 410 -26.75 4.11 0.39
N GLU A 411 -27.70 3.27 0.01
CA GLU A 411 -28.91 3.02 0.79
C GLU A 411 -28.59 2.28 2.09
N ILE A 412 -27.72 1.27 2.02
CA ILE A 412 -27.25 0.47 3.16
C ILE A 412 -26.51 1.38 4.17
N ASP A 413 -25.61 2.22 3.67
CA ASP A 413 -24.83 3.14 4.51
C ASP A 413 -25.73 4.20 5.17
N GLN A 414 -26.77 4.70 4.47
CA GLN A 414 -27.72 5.66 5.03
C GLN A 414 -28.65 5.05 6.08
N GLU A 415 -29.05 3.80 5.92
CA GLU A 415 -29.88 3.10 6.91
C GLU A 415 -29.10 2.78 8.19
N GLY A 416 -27.79 2.52 8.09
CA GLY A 416 -26.90 2.22 9.21
C GLY A 416 -27.28 0.97 10.00
N ASN A 417 -27.98 0.04 9.36
CA ASN A 417 -28.48 -1.19 9.98
C ASN A 417 -27.60 -2.40 9.72
N TYR A 418 -26.58 -2.26 8.86
CA TYR A 418 -25.67 -3.31 8.44
C TYR A 418 -24.22 -2.84 8.58
N ASP A 419 -23.39 -3.67 9.22
CA ASP A 419 -21.95 -3.43 9.32
C ASP A 419 -21.25 -4.09 8.14
N ARG A 420 -20.79 -3.30 7.18
CA ARG A 420 -20.10 -3.78 5.98
C ARG A 420 -18.79 -4.48 6.38
N ARG A 421 -18.58 -5.67 5.81
CA ARG A 421 -17.43 -6.52 6.08
C ARG A 421 -16.86 -7.06 4.78
N VAL A 422 -15.54 -7.18 4.69
CA VAL A 422 -14.89 -7.79 3.53
C VAL A 422 -15.12 -9.30 3.53
N PHE A 423 -15.30 -9.87 2.37
CA PHE A 423 -15.42 -11.30 2.17
C PHE A 423 -14.17 -12.04 2.67
N THR A 424 -14.32 -13.18 3.32
CA THR A 424 -13.19 -14.00 3.77
C THR A 424 -13.58 -15.48 3.73
N ALA A 425 -12.71 -16.32 3.16
CA ALA A 425 -12.88 -17.78 3.19
C ALA A 425 -11.52 -18.49 3.19
N TYR A 426 -11.40 -19.53 4.04
CA TYR A 426 -10.23 -20.40 4.14
C TYR A 426 -10.58 -21.78 3.63
N ILE A 427 -9.97 -22.20 2.52
CA ILE A 427 -10.27 -23.45 1.82
C ILE A 427 -9.11 -24.43 2.02
N ASN A 428 -9.44 -25.68 2.32
CA ASN A 428 -8.47 -26.75 2.53
C ASN A 428 -7.41 -26.39 3.59
N ALA A 429 -7.82 -25.71 4.67
CA ALA A 429 -6.94 -25.36 5.78
C ALA A 429 -6.48 -26.63 6.53
N ALA A 430 -5.25 -26.61 7.05
CA ALA A 430 -4.73 -27.68 7.93
C ALA A 430 -5.28 -27.57 9.37
N ALA A 431 -5.82 -26.42 9.75
CA ALA A 431 -6.43 -26.16 11.05
C ALA A 431 -7.96 -26.24 10.96
N TYR A 432 -8.58 -26.47 12.11
CA TYR A 432 -10.04 -26.45 12.27
C TYR A 432 -10.41 -25.44 13.34
N ALA A 433 -11.45 -24.64 13.11
CA ALA A 433 -11.96 -23.71 14.10
C ALA A 433 -12.35 -24.42 15.39
N GLN A 434 -11.81 -23.97 16.51
CA GLN A 434 -12.11 -24.51 17.84
C GLN A 434 -13.40 -23.93 18.40
N ASP A 435 -13.75 -22.71 18.05
CA ASP A 435 -14.97 -22.05 18.47
C ASP A 435 -16.11 -22.33 17.47
N GLN A 436 -17.31 -22.56 18.01
CA GLN A 436 -18.53 -22.74 17.23
C GLN A 436 -19.40 -21.46 17.22
N GLN A 437 -18.91 -20.38 17.78
CA GLN A 437 -19.55 -19.07 17.75
C GLN A 437 -18.99 -18.23 16.62
N GLU A 438 -19.80 -17.33 16.11
CA GLU A 438 -19.34 -16.31 15.16
C GLU A 438 -18.21 -15.48 15.79
N ARG A 439 -17.08 -15.36 15.08
CA ARG A 439 -15.94 -14.56 15.51
C ARG A 439 -16.10 -13.11 15.05
N THR A 440 -15.77 -12.19 15.93
CA THR A 440 -15.67 -10.76 15.57
C THR A 440 -14.22 -10.41 15.34
N TYR A 441 -13.86 -10.09 14.09
CA TYR A 441 -12.48 -9.88 13.69
C TYR A 441 -12.33 -8.76 12.63
N SER A 442 -11.12 -8.25 12.49
CA SER A 442 -10.73 -7.35 11.40
C SER A 442 -9.74 -8.05 10.46
N THR A 443 -9.40 -7.39 9.38
CA THR A 443 -8.47 -7.93 8.38
C THR A 443 -7.05 -8.19 8.91
N PHE A 444 -6.64 -7.60 10.03
CA PHE A 444 -5.35 -7.89 10.69
C PHE A 444 -5.19 -9.37 11.07
N TYR A 445 -6.31 -10.04 11.37
CA TYR A 445 -6.30 -11.41 11.85
C TYR A 445 -5.99 -12.42 10.76
N ASN A 446 -6.06 -12.01 9.49
CA ASN A 446 -5.68 -12.88 8.37
C ASN A 446 -4.19 -13.25 8.42
N PHE A 447 -3.32 -12.42 8.98
CA PHE A 447 -1.90 -12.72 9.10
C PHE A 447 -1.62 -14.00 9.92
N PRO A 448 -1.90 -14.08 11.23
CA PRO A 448 -1.67 -15.33 12.00
C PRO A 448 -2.60 -16.46 11.58
N THR A 449 -3.82 -16.16 11.10
CA THR A 449 -4.79 -17.16 10.68
C THR A 449 -4.32 -17.89 9.41
N THR A 450 -3.70 -17.17 8.46
CA THR A 450 -3.12 -17.77 7.24
C THR A 450 -2.00 -18.74 7.60
N LEU A 451 -1.11 -18.38 8.52
CA LEU A 451 -0.07 -19.29 9.00
C LEU A 451 -0.68 -20.53 9.68
N ALA A 452 -1.68 -20.35 10.54
CA ALA A 452 -2.38 -21.47 11.17
C ALA A 452 -3.09 -22.36 10.15
N ALA A 453 -3.67 -21.79 9.09
CA ALA A 453 -4.28 -22.52 7.98
C ALA A 453 -3.27 -23.38 7.21
N LEU A 454 -2.00 -22.97 7.17
CA LEU A 454 -0.88 -23.76 6.63
C LEU A 454 -0.41 -24.87 7.58
N GLY A 455 -0.97 -24.95 8.79
CA GLY A 455 -0.58 -25.92 9.83
C GLY A 455 0.58 -25.44 10.71
N VAL A 456 0.93 -24.17 10.62
CA VAL A 456 1.97 -23.54 11.44
C VAL A 456 1.46 -23.37 12.87
N GLN A 457 2.27 -23.74 13.85
CA GLN A 457 2.00 -23.51 15.26
C GLN A 457 2.59 -22.17 15.68
N ILE A 458 1.77 -21.34 16.31
CA ILE A 458 2.14 -20.01 16.77
C ILE A 458 1.99 -20.00 18.30
N ASP A 459 3.07 -19.78 19.04
CA ASP A 459 2.98 -19.71 20.50
C ASP A 459 2.14 -18.49 20.90
N GLY A 460 1.10 -18.73 21.73
CA GLY A 460 0.15 -17.69 22.15
C GLY A 460 -0.88 -17.26 21.10
N ASP A 461 -0.91 -17.86 19.90
CA ASP A 461 -1.92 -17.63 18.84
C ASP A 461 -2.03 -16.18 18.33
N ARG A 462 -1.03 -15.33 18.53
CA ARG A 462 -1.06 -13.92 18.12
C ARG A 462 0.21 -13.50 17.39
N LEU A 463 0.06 -12.69 16.32
CA LEU A 463 1.13 -12.00 15.61
C LEU A 463 0.62 -10.63 15.14
N GLY A 464 1.43 -9.59 15.27
CA GLY A 464 0.95 -8.24 15.05
C GLY A 464 -0.18 -7.88 16.01
N LEU A 465 -1.22 -7.25 15.51
CA LEU A 465 -2.50 -7.06 16.23
C LEU A 465 -3.48 -8.24 15.99
N GLY A 466 -3.09 -9.21 15.15
CA GLY A 466 -3.92 -10.34 14.77
C GLY A 466 -3.93 -11.46 15.79
N THR A 467 -5.02 -12.19 15.83
CA THR A 467 -5.20 -13.44 16.57
C THR A 467 -5.56 -14.54 15.58
N ASN A 468 -4.99 -15.73 15.73
CA ASN A 468 -5.35 -16.92 14.97
C ASN A 468 -6.83 -17.28 15.21
N LEU A 469 -7.66 -17.11 14.19
CA LEU A 469 -9.10 -17.32 14.29
C LEU A 469 -9.49 -18.80 14.44
N PHE A 470 -8.61 -19.72 14.07
CA PHE A 470 -8.82 -21.15 14.33
C PHE A 470 -8.68 -21.51 15.82
N SER A 471 -8.00 -20.65 16.61
CA SER A 471 -7.84 -20.86 18.05
C SER A 471 -9.05 -20.38 18.85
N GLY A 472 -9.10 -20.78 20.13
CA GLY A 472 -10.08 -20.23 21.07
C GLY A 472 -9.66 -18.91 21.73
N THR A 473 -8.53 -18.33 21.31
CA THR A 473 -8.02 -17.06 21.83
C THR A 473 -8.88 -15.90 21.35
N LYS A 474 -9.27 -14.99 22.26
CA LYS A 474 -10.09 -13.83 21.91
C LYS A 474 -9.36 -12.87 20.99
N THR A 475 -10.12 -12.31 20.07
CA THR A 475 -9.65 -11.19 19.25
C THR A 475 -9.67 -9.87 20.04
N LEU A 476 -8.94 -8.85 19.58
CA LEU A 476 -9.01 -7.52 20.20
C LEU A 476 -10.41 -6.90 20.04
N LEU A 477 -11.13 -7.23 18.95
CA LEU A 477 -12.49 -6.76 18.74
C LEU A 477 -13.48 -7.42 19.71
N GLU A 478 -13.30 -8.70 20.02
CA GLU A 478 -14.10 -9.44 21.02
C GLU A 478 -13.79 -8.97 22.44
N GLU A 479 -12.58 -8.44 22.70
CA GLU A 479 -12.18 -7.96 24.01
C GLU A 479 -12.55 -6.49 24.24
N PHE A 480 -12.24 -5.62 23.28
CA PHE A 480 -12.37 -4.18 23.45
C PHE A 480 -13.55 -3.57 22.69
N GLY A 481 -14.12 -4.28 21.72
CA GLY A 481 -15.16 -3.80 20.81
C GLY A 481 -14.62 -3.00 19.63
N ASN A 482 -15.27 -3.16 18.46
CA ASN A 482 -14.88 -2.53 17.18
C ASN A 482 -14.68 -1.00 17.30
N SER A 483 -15.65 -0.28 17.86
CA SER A 483 -15.59 1.19 17.98
C SER A 483 -14.38 1.68 18.76
N LYS A 484 -14.01 0.99 19.84
CA LYS A 484 -12.85 1.37 20.66
C LYS A 484 -11.54 1.10 19.92
N VAL A 485 -11.40 -0.09 19.35
CA VAL A 485 -10.19 -0.45 18.60
C VAL A 485 -9.99 0.54 17.44
N ASN A 486 -11.03 0.78 16.64
CA ASN A 486 -10.96 1.70 15.51
C ASN A 486 -10.61 3.14 15.95
N ALA A 487 -11.14 3.61 17.08
CA ALA A 487 -10.80 4.93 17.61
C ALA A 487 -9.34 5.03 18.10
N GLU A 488 -8.77 3.95 18.64
CA GLU A 488 -7.37 3.92 19.04
C GLU A 488 -6.42 3.88 17.84
N LEU A 489 -6.78 3.13 16.77
CA LEU A 489 -5.98 3.03 15.55
C LEU A 489 -5.89 4.35 14.77
N LYS A 490 -6.86 5.26 14.91
CA LYS A 490 -6.84 6.60 14.28
C LYS A 490 -5.87 7.57 14.92
N LYS A 491 -5.45 7.31 16.14
CA LYS A 491 -4.55 8.21 16.89
C LYS A 491 -3.10 8.03 16.44
N LYS A 492 -2.29 9.06 16.70
CA LYS A 492 -0.85 8.98 16.49
C LYS A 492 -0.23 7.84 17.30
N SER A 493 0.63 7.06 16.65
CA SER A 493 1.40 5.99 17.27
C SER A 493 2.89 6.18 16.99
N GLU A 494 3.66 6.56 18.00
CA GLU A 494 5.13 6.61 17.89
C GLU A 494 5.72 5.23 17.60
N PHE A 495 5.02 4.17 17.96
CA PHE A 495 5.44 2.80 17.65
C PHE A 495 5.38 2.53 16.15
N ILE A 496 4.26 2.88 15.48
CA ILE A 496 4.13 2.77 14.01
C ILE A 496 5.16 3.66 13.31
N GLU A 497 5.40 4.88 13.82
CA GLU A 497 6.42 5.77 13.26
C GLU A 497 7.82 5.15 13.34
N LYS A 498 8.15 4.44 14.42
CA LYS A 498 9.43 3.71 14.52
C LYS A 498 9.52 2.53 13.56
N LEU A 499 8.45 1.74 13.41
CA LEU A 499 8.40 0.62 12.47
C LEU A 499 8.50 1.06 11.01
N SER A 500 7.95 2.24 10.68
CA SER A 500 7.97 2.81 9.32
C SER A 500 9.23 3.63 9.03
N ALA A 501 10.00 3.99 10.06
CA ALA A 501 11.16 4.85 9.91
C ALA A 501 12.23 4.16 9.06
N VAL A 502 12.49 4.72 7.89
CA VAL A 502 13.71 4.43 7.13
C VAL A 502 14.82 5.26 7.77
N ASP A 503 15.48 4.67 8.75
CA ASP A 503 16.53 5.38 9.45
C ASP A 503 17.74 5.52 8.52
N LYS A 504 18.09 6.75 8.20
CA LYS A 504 19.34 7.06 7.49
C LYS A 504 20.53 6.97 8.45
N THR A 505 20.31 6.58 9.70
CA THR A 505 21.34 6.36 10.71
C THR A 505 21.56 4.86 10.93
N ASN A 506 22.79 4.49 11.21
CA ASN A 506 23.29 3.11 11.37
C ASN A 506 22.47 2.18 12.29
N ASP A 507 21.70 2.74 13.23
CA ASP A 507 21.00 1.92 14.23
C ASP A 507 19.81 1.12 13.66
N ALA A 508 19.12 1.63 12.65
CA ALA A 508 17.97 0.91 12.06
C ALA A 508 18.42 -0.18 11.07
N LEU A 509 19.51 0.06 10.35
CA LEU A 509 20.15 -0.98 9.53
C LEU A 509 20.65 -2.15 10.39
N LEU A 510 21.15 -1.88 11.59
CA LEU A 510 21.59 -2.90 12.54
C LEU A 510 20.44 -3.71 13.16
N ILE A 511 19.24 -3.15 13.28
CA ILE A 511 18.07 -3.83 13.84
C ILE A 511 17.39 -4.75 12.80
N ARG A 512 17.44 -4.36 11.53
CA ARG A 512 16.80 -5.08 10.43
C ARG A 512 17.58 -6.27 9.90
N GLU A 513 18.86 -6.11 9.87
CA GLU A 513 19.84 -7.09 9.45
C GLU A 513 20.33 -7.82 10.70
N GLY A 514 19.44 -8.61 11.30
CA GLY A 514 19.93 -9.63 12.21
C GLY A 514 21.11 -10.30 11.52
N LYS A 515 22.29 -10.41 12.17
CA LYS A 515 23.39 -11.19 11.65
C LYS A 515 22.79 -12.46 11.12
N MET A 516 22.89 -12.70 9.81
CA MET A 516 22.50 -13.98 9.23
C MET A 516 23.10 -15.05 10.16
N ASN A 517 22.27 -15.89 10.78
CA ASN A 517 22.75 -16.83 11.80
C ASN A 517 23.95 -17.61 11.22
N GLY A 518 25.15 -17.34 11.72
CA GLY A 518 26.39 -17.93 11.25
C GLY A 518 27.13 -17.15 10.15
N ALA A 519 26.69 -15.96 9.74
CA ALA A 519 27.45 -15.10 8.85
C ALA A 519 28.61 -14.47 9.64
N ASP A 520 29.83 -14.74 9.24
CA ASP A 520 31.04 -14.14 9.81
C ASP A 520 32.12 -14.00 8.73
N ALA A 521 32.95 -12.97 8.89
CA ALA A 521 34.13 -12.76 8.07
C ALA A 521 35.18 -11.98 8.87
N ASP A 522 36.44 -12.27 8.61
CA ASP A 522 37.54 -11.52 9.17
C ASP A 522 37.85 -10.31 8.29
N ILE A 523 37.87 -9.11 8.91
CA ILE A 523 38.14 -7.86 8.20
C ILE A 523 39.47 -7.32 8.71
N ASP A 524 40.42 -7.08 7.80
CA ASP A 524 41.70 -6.44 8.10
C ASP A 524 41.78 -5.04 7.44
N MET A 525 41.88 -4.02 8.30
CA MET A 525 42.07 -2.61 7.95
C MET A 525 43.21 -1.98 8.78
N THR A 526 44.24 -2.70 9.04
CA THR A 526 45.27 -2.30 10.03
C THR A 526 46.20 -1.19 9.57
N HIS A 527 46.16 -0.77 8.29
CA HIS A 527 47.10 0.19 7.73
C HIS A 527 46.41 1.34 7.01
N VAL A 528 46.72 2.57 7.40
CA VAL A 528 46.42 3.76 6.60
C VAL A 528 47.67 4.06 5.76
N ALA A 529 47.58 3.81 4.45
CA ALA A 529 48.61 4.22 3.49
C ALA A 529 48.38 5.65 3.03
N GLU A 530 49.36 6.27 2.36
CA GLU A 530 49.22 7.65 1.85
C GLU A 530 47.95 7.86 1.02
N GLY A 531 46.89 8.34 1.66
CA GLY A 531 45.61 8.66 1.02
C GLY A 531 44.63 7.48 0.79
N TYR A 532 44.94 6.28 1.30
CA TYR A 532 44.12 5.09 1.10
C TYR A 532 44.10 4.19 2.35
N ILE A 533 43.00 3.46 2.55
CA ILE A 533 42.87 2.39 3.53
C ILE A 533 42.66 1.08 2.78
N PRO A 534 43.64 0.17 2.72
CA PRO A 534 43.46 -1.17 2.20
C PRO A 534 42.52 -1.97 3.08
N VAL A 535 41.58 -2.69 2.49
CA VAL A 535 40.64 -3.57 3.19
C VAL A 535 40.77 -4.96 2.61
N ALA A 536 40.96 -5.95 3.48
CA ALA A 536 40.89 -7.36 3.11
C ALA A 536 39.79 -8.05 3.94
N VAL A 537 38.96 -8.83 3.29
CA VAL A 537 37.89 -9.64 3.91
C VAL A 537 38.17 -11.09 3.61
N THR A 538 38.38 -11.87 4.66
CA THR A 538 38.76 -13.28 4.58
C THR A 538 37.85 -14.14 5.45
N ASN A 539 37.89 -15.45 5.29
CA ASN A 539 37.08 -16.41 6.06
C ASN A 539 35.57 -16.14 6.00
N VAL A 540 35.08 -15.72 4.82
CA VAL A 540 33.63 -15.53 4.62
C VAL A 540 32.93 -16.87 4.81
N SER A 541 31.92 -16.92 5.68
CA SER A 541 31.24 -18.17 6.04
C SER A 541 30.51 -18.81 4.87
N ASP A 542 30.48 -20.16 4.83
CA ASP A 542 29.84 -20.94 3.76
C ASP A 542 28.35 -20.63 3.59
N SER A 543 27.66 -20.17 4.64
CA SER A 543 26.27 -19.75 4.59
C SER A 543 26.03 -18.54 3.70
N ILE A 544 27.04 -17.69 3.49
CA ILE A 544 26.98 -16.51 2.63
C ILE A 544 27.40 -16.87 1.19
N VAL A 545 28.38 -17.75 1.04
CA VAL A 545 29.07 -18.00 -0.25
C VAL A 545 28.13 -18.61 -1.31
N ASN A 546 27.14 -19.38 -0.92
CA ASN A 546 26.30 -20.14 -1.88
C ASN A 546 25.36 -19.26 -2.73
N ASN A 547 24.99 -18.05 -2.25
CA ASN A 547 24.09 -17.12 -2.94
C ASN A 547 24.72 -15.75 -3.18
N LEU A 548 26.03 -15.60 -2.94
CA LEU A 548 26.72 -14.32 -2.97
C LEU A 548 26.88 -13.79 -4.40
N GLN A 549 26.43 -12.58 -4.66
CA GLN A 549 26.75 -11.82 -5.86
C GLN A 549 28.10 -11.08 -5.67
N GLY A 550 28.36 -10.54 -4.49
CA GLY A 550 29.59 -9.83 -4.15
C GLY A 550 29.57 -9.29 -2.73
N LEU A 551 30.71 -8.72 -2.33
CA LEU A 551 30.81 -7.94 -1.10
C LEU A 551 30.97 -6.46 -1.44
N VAL A 552 30.37 -5.60 -0.60
CA VAL A 552 30.43 -4.14 -0.72
C VAL A 552 30.88 -3.55 0.60
N LEU A 553 31.68 -2.47 0.54
CA LEU A 553 31.96 -1.65 1.72
C LEU A 553 31.10 -0.38 1.67
N THR A 554 30.49 -0.07 2.79
CA THR A 554 29.94 1.25 3.05
C THR A 554 30.85 1.96 4.03
N VAL A 555 31.25 3.20 3.69
CA VAL A 555 32.21 3.99 4.46
C VAL A 555 31.66 5.38 4.69
N TRP A 556 31.73 5.89 5.95
CA TRP A 556 31.30 7.25 6.28
C TRP A 556 32.11 7.81 7.45
N THR A 557 32.07 9.12 7.62
CA THR A 557 32.77 9.83 8.70
C THR A 557 31.86 10.76 9.51
N GLU A 558 30.65 11.01 9.04
CA GLU A 558 29.70 11.94 9.66
C GLU A 558 28.52 11.19 10.29
N ASP A 559 28.02 11.72 11.40
CA ASP A 559 26.82 11.19 12.04
C ASP A 559 25.65 11.18 11.03
N GLY A 560 24.86 10.10 11.04
CA GLY A 560 23.78 9.93 10.09
C GLY A 560 24.22 9.60 8.68
N GLN A 561 25.46 9.15 8.45
CA GLN A 561 26.01 8.74 7.16
C GLN A 561 25.89 9.81 6.05
N ALA A 562 25.92 11.09 6.40
CA ALA A 562 25.74 12.19 5.45
C ALA A 562 26.77 12.21 4.31
N ASP A 563 27.94 11.56 4.52
CA ASP A 563 29.04 11.45 3.57
C ASP A 563 29.31 9.99 3.12
N VAL A 564 28.31 9.10 3.25
CA VAL A 564 28.47 7.68 2.92
C VAL A 564 28.94 7.45 1.48
N THR A 565 29.90 6.56 1.34
CA THR A 565 30.49 6.19 0.04
C THR A 565 30.60 4.66 -0.05
N TRP A 566 30.34 4.12 -1.25
CA TRP A 566 30.31 2.69 -1.52
C TRP A 566 31.54 2.25 -2.32
N TYR A 567 32.07 1.05 -1.99
CA TYR A 567 33.18 0.43 -2.68
C TYR A 567 32.89 -1.04 -2.91
N GLU A 568 32.98 -1.49 -4.15
CA GLU A 568 32.90 -2.91 -4.48
C GLU A 568 34.17 -3.62 -4.06
N LEU A 569 34.04 -4.81 -3.46
CA LEU A 569 35.16 -5.70 -3.18
C LEU A 569 35.25 -6.77 -4.25
N ASN A 570 36.45 -6.99 -4.78
CA ASN A 570 36.71 -7.98 -5.81
C ASN A 570 37.23 -9.28 -5.18
N PRO A 571 36.67 -10.45 -5.54
CA PRO A 571 37.18 -11.73 -5.07
C PRO A 571 38.53 -12.07 -5.69
N ASP A 572 39.41 -12.69 -4.93
CA ASP A 572 40.63 -13.31 -5.41
C ASP A 572 40.41 -14.79 -5.79
N GLU A 573 41.48 -15.47 -6.27
CA GLU A 573 41.42 -16.90 -6.68
C GLU A 573 41.19 -17.86 -5.49
N GLU A 574 41.35 -17.37 -4.24
CA GLU A 574 41.23 -18.14 -2.99
C GLU A 574 39.86 -17.91 -2.32
N GLY A 575 39.00 -17.03 -2.88
CA GLY A 575 37.68 -16.68 -2.33
C GLY A 575 37.72 -15.61 -1.24
N ASN A 576 38.86 -14.91 -1.07
CA ASN A 576 38.94 -13.71 -0.24
C ASN A 576 38.60 -12.48 -1.08
N TYR A 577 38.23 -11.40 -0.40
CA TYR A 577 37.85 -10.15 -1.06
C TYR A 577 38.79 -9.01 -0.64
N ALA A 578 39.14 -8.17 -1.58
CA ALA A 578 40.00 -7.02 -1.32
C ALA A 578 39.46 -5.75 -1.98
N GLY A 579 39.65 -4.63 -1.32
CA GLY A 579 39.29 -3.30 -1.81
C GLY A 579 40.17 -2.21 -1.19
N VAL A 580 39.95 -0.98 -1.63
CA VAL A 580 40.70 0.17 -1.16
C VAL A 580 39.73 1.35 -0.93
N ILE A 581 39.71 1.89 0.27
CA ILE A 581 38.98 3.11 0.60
C ILE A 581 39.83 4.32 0.19
N ASP A 582 39.34 5.13 -0.73
CA ASP A 582 40.02 6.33 -1.19
C ASP A 582 39.63 7.53 -0.30
N LEU A 583 40.57 8.01 0.51
CA LEU A 583 40.35 9.11 1.43
C LEU A 583 40.10 10.45 0.73
N SER A 584 40.43 10.58 -0.55
CA SER A 584 40.12 11.77 -1.32
C SER A 584 38.62 12.03 -1.43
N ARG A 585 37.81 10.98 -1.41
CA ARG A 585 36.34 11.07 -1.40
C ARG A 585 35.77 11.71 -0.14
N PHE A 586 36.54 11.69 0.93
CA PHE A 586 36.23 12.32 2.22
C PHE A 586 37.05 13.59 2.44
N ASN A 587 37.65 14.19 1.40
CA ASN A 587 38.53 15.36 1.49
C ASN A 587 39.71 15.18 2.44
N TYR A 588 40.23 13.95 2.60
CA TYR A 588 41.27 13.58 3.55
C TYR A 588 40.99 14.01 5.01
N LYS A 589 39.72 13.94 5.40
CA LYS A 589 39.27 14.34 6.73
C LYS A 589 39.92 13.45 7.80
N PRO A 590 40.64 14.01 8.76
CA PRO A 590 41.15 13.22 9.88
C PRO A 590 40.03 12.86 10.85
N GLY A 591 40.12 11.71 11.49
CA GLY A 591 39.13 11.25 12.47
C GLY A 591 38.70 9.81 12.27
N THR A 592 37.56 9.45 12.86
CA THR A 592 37.04 8.09 12.80
C THR A 592 36.28 7.88 11.48
N TYR A 593 36.65 6.81 10.77
CA TYR A 593 35.94 6.28 9.63
C TYR A 593 35.22 5.00 10.05
N TYR A 594 33.93 4.96 9.82
CA TYR A 594 33.11 3.78 10.02
C TYR A 594 33.08 2.99 8.72
N VAL A 595 33.33 1.70 8.81
CA VAL A 595 33.41 0.82 7.64
C VAL A 595 32.54 -0.40 7.91
N ASN A 596 31.52 -0.59 7.08
CA ASN A 596 30.63 -1.73 7.16
C ASN A 596 30.81 -2.62 5.93
N VAL A 597 31.02 -3.91 6.15
CA VAL A 597 31.11 -4.92 5.10
C VAL A 597 29.76 -5.58 4.94
N ARG A 598 29.23 -5.54 3.71
CA ARG A 598 27.93 -6.08 3.36
C ARG A 598 28.07 -7.19 2.32
N ALA A 599 27.33 -8.28 2.49
CA ALA A 599 27.13 -9.29 1.48
C ALA A 599 25.94 -8.87 0.59
N VAL A 600 26.15 -8.93 -0.72
CA VAL A 600 25.09 -8.73 -1.71
C VAL A 600 24.79 -10.08 -2.33
N GLU A 601 23.58 -10.59 -2.15
CA GLU A 601 23.13 -11.84 -2.77
C GLU A 601 22.73 -11.66 -4.23
N GLN A 602 22.59 -12.77 -4.96
CA GLN A 602 22.04 -12.78 -6.32
C GLN A 602 20.62 -12.23 -6.38
N SER A 603 19.87 -12.35 -5.29
CA SER A 603 18.53 -11.76 -5.08
C SER A 603 18.54 -10.25 -4.88
N LYS A 604 19.73 -9.60 -4.83
CA LYS A 604 19.98 -8.21 -4.44
C LYS A 604 19.66 -7.90 -2.97
N ARG A 605 19.48 -8.88 -2.13
CA ARG A 605 19.46 -8.68 -0.67
C ARG A 605 20.87 -8.32 -0.20
N GLU A 606 20.94 -7.41 0.75
CA GLU A 606 22.18 -6.99 1.38
C GLU A 606 22.15 -7.37 2.87
N TYR A 607 23.23 -7.95 3.35
CA TYR A 607 23.39 -8.34 4.76
C TYR A 607 24.64 -7.72 5.33
N ASP A 608 24.55 -7.13 6.50
CA ASP A 608 25.73 -6.69 7.24
C ASP A 608 26.47 -7.90 7.78
N ILE A 609 27.75 -7.98 7.43
CA ILE A 609 28.63 -9.02 7.97
C ILE A 609 29.33 -8.51 9.21
N ASN A 610 29.98 -7.34 9.12
CA ASN A 610 30.71 -6.77 10.23
C ASN A 610 30.91 -5.26 10.03
N CYS A 611 30.86 -4.50 11.13
CA CYS A 611 31.13 -3.07 11.13
C CYS A 611 32.39 -2.80 11.99
N MET A 612 33.31 -2.01 11.44
CA MET A 612 34.57 -1.65 12.09
C MET A 612 34.82 -0.14 12.04
N GLU A 613 35.62 0.33 12.97
CA GLU A 613 36.11 1.72 13.02
C GLU A 613 37.60 1.75 12.76
N ILE A 614 38.06 2.72 11.96
CA ILE A 614 39.48 3.02 11.80
C ILE A 614 39.73 4.51 11.99
N ASN A 615 40.76 4.84 12.75
CA ASN A 615 41.10 6.24 13.00
C ASN A 615 42.19 6.68 12.02
N VAL A 616 41.85 7.66 11.17
CA VAL A 616 42.77 8.29 10.22
C VAL A 616 43.40 9.50 10.89
N PRO A 617 44.75 9.56 10.99
CA PRO A 617 45.47 10.62 11.71
C PRO A 617 45.35 12.00 11.08
#